data_690b45c7c4f4bd89bdc19ab983a0d812
#
_entry.id   690b45c7c4f4bd89bdc19ab983a0d812
#
_cell.length_a   1.000
_cell.length_b   1.000
_cell.length_c   1.000
_cell.angle_alpha   90.00
_cell.angle_beta   90.00
_cell.angle_gamma   90.00
#
_symmetry.space_group_name_H-M   'P 1'
#
loop_
_entity.id
_entity.type
_entity.pdbx_description
1 polymer ?
#
loop_
_entity_poly.entity_id
_entity_poly.type
_entity_poly.pdbx_seq_one_letter_code
_entity_poly.pdbx_strand_id
1 'polypeptide(L)'
;MKKLLSILLAFVTVLCAFSGTTVFADDEYIPYHTCEYEEYVEPGKFVRGLYGGTDWLDGEKGQKCKICGEKKDVEVITCPNVNLSKDSYYYNGKQKTPKVICTKENGDLLVEGVDYTVEYVGERINVSRYRVTVRFMGDYAGYINRYFSIFPKKVKIKSVQGIKNGYKISWKKSSGQFDGYRITIYDGNYKDKNSPLNRTKTVKIKNKKQTSATVKGLKRNHKYYVFVETYKKAPLDYRKKNSDTFSSGGYDLFKTLPIKQYKTK
;
A
#
# COMPACT_ATOMS: atom_id res chain seq x y z
N MET A 1 63.25 -19.81 17.90
CA MET A 1 63.46 -18.70 18.85
C MET A 1 62.33 -17.68 18.57
N LYS A 2 61.49 -17.59 19.52
CA LYS A 2 60.24 -16.85 19.47
C LYS A 2 60.44 -15.40 19.88
N LYS A 3 60.04 -14.42 19.13
CA LYS A 3 59.89 -13.05 19.62
C LYS A 3 58.41 -12.66 19.61
N LEU A 4 57.85 -12.55 20.80
CA LEU A 4 56.60 -11.91 21.09
C LEU A 4 56.74 -10.41 20.83
N LEU A 5 55.86 -9.85 20.03
CA LEU A 5 55.72 -8.40 19.87
C LEU A 5 54.51 -7.96 20.70
N SER A 6 54.80 -7.37 21.86
CA SER A 6 53.82 -6.72 22.71
C SER A 6 53.39 -5.41 22.06
N ILE A 7 52.09 -5.29 21.71
CA ILE A 7 51.52 -4.02 21.32
C ILE A 7 51.10 -3.30 22.59
N LEU A 8 51.84 -2.27 22.93
CA LEU A 8 51.54 -1.34 24.02
C LEU A 8 50.44 -0.39 23.56
N LEU A 9 49.24 -0.58 24.10
CA LEU A 9 48.13 0.33 23.88
C LEU A 9 48.31 1.55 24.82
N ALA A 10 48.83 2.63 24.26
CA ALA A 10 48.96 3.90 24.97
C ALA A 10 47.54 4.52 25.10
N PHE A 11 46.95 4.44 26.28
CA PHE A 11 45.84 5.27 26.69
C PHE A 11 46.31 6.70 26.84
N VAL A 12 46.02 7.53 25.85
CA VAL A 12 46.10 8.97 26.01
C VAL A 12 44.87 9.42 26.78
N THR A 13 44.99 9.53 28.09
CA THR A 13 44.04 10.23 28.91
C THR A 13 44.21 11.73 28.66
N VAL A 14 43.38 12.28 27.77
CA VAL A 14 43.24 13.75 27.69
C VAL A 14 42.46 14.17 28.92
N LEU A 15 43.18 14.62 29.94
CA LEU A 15 42.56 15.42 31.03
C LEU A 15 42.16 16.76 30.44
N CYS A 16 40.93 16.86 29.90
CA CYS A 16 40.27 18.16 29.78
C CYS A 16 39.90 18.60 31.20
N ALA A 17 40.73 19.47 31.78
CA ALA A 17 40.29 20.24 32.91
C ALA A 17 39.16 21.14 32.44
N PHE A 18 37.93 20.63 32.48
CA PHE A 18 36.76 21.47 32.52
C PHE A 18 36.79 22.18 33.86
N SER A 19 37.26 23.43 33.84
CA SER A 19 36.86 24.39 34.85
C SER A 19 35.31 24.42 34.75
N GLY A 20 34.71 23.64 35.63
CA GLY A 20 33.25 23.57 35.72
C GLY A 20 32.69 24.89 36.21
N THR A 21 32.38 25.75 35.30
CA THR A 21 31.19 26.55 35.48
C THR A 21 30.04 25.59 35.20
N THR A 22 29.54 24.95 36.24
CA THR A 22 28.20 24.45 36.22
C THR A 22 27.32 25.65 35.92
N VAL A 23 27.01 25.83 34.64
CA VAL A 23 25.82 26.61 34.26
C VAL A 23 24.68 25.76 34.82
N PHE A 24 24.32 26.00 36.06
CA PHE A 24 22.96 25.71 36.49
C PHE A 24 22.12 26.46 35.50
N ALA A 25 21.38 25.77 34.62
CA ALA A 25 20.24 26.39 33.98
C ALA A 25 19.51 27.08 35.15
N ASP A 26 19.41 28.41 35.09
CA ASP A 26 18.58 29.14 36.01
C ASP A 26 17.24 28.44 35.96
N ASP A 27 16.95 27.62 36.99
CA ASP A 27 15.60 27.18 37.28
C ASP A 27 14.87 28.51 37.50
N GLU A 28 14.20 28.99 36.46
CA GLU A 28 13.43 30.23 36.50
C GLU A 28 12.48 30.07 37.69
N TYR A 29 12.78 30.77 38.79
CA TYR A 29 11.99 30.70 40.03
C TYR A 29 10.57 31.13 39.68
N ILE A 30 9.71 30.14 39.45
CA ILE A 30 8.28 30.38 39.22
C ILE A 30 7.66 30.69 40.58
N PRO A 31 7.25 31.95 40.84
CA PRO A 31 6.71 32.32 42.12
C PRO A 31 5.47 31.47 42.45
N TYR A 32 5.28 31.18 43.74
CA TYR A 32 4.11 30.41 44.20
C TYR A 32 2.85 31.08 43.65
N HIS A 33 2.09 30.33 42.83
CA HIS A 33 0.89 30.82 42.16
C HIS A 33 -0.20 29.73 42.20
N THR A 34 -1.45 30.17 42.08
CA THR A 34 -2.57 29.26 41.79
C THR A 34 -2.61 29.05 40.28
N CYS A 35 -2.54 27.77 39.83
CA CYS A 35 -2.55 27.47 38.44
C CYS A 35 -3.85 27.93 37.76
N GLU A 36 -3.70 28.72 36.70
CA GLU A 36 -4.77 29.09 35.78
C GLU A 36 -4.58 28.31 34.51
N TYR A 37 -5.47 27.34 34.22
CA TYR A 37 -5.35 26.43 33.12
C TYR A 37 -6.07 26.91 31.86
N GLU A 38 -5.48 26.68 30.72
CA GLU A 38 -6.10 26.85 29.40
C GLU A 38 -6.00 25.54 28.60
N GLU A 39 -6.93 25.35 27.66
CA GLU A 39 -6.86 24.22 26.74
C GLU A 39 -5.66 24.35 25.80
N TYR A 40 -4.97 23.25 25.53
CA TYR A 40 -3.91 23.18 24.55
C TYR A 40 -4.03 21.93 23.70
N VAL A 41 -3.50 22.01 22.47
CA VAL A 41 -3.38 20.89 21.54
C VAL A 41 -1.99 20.93 20.92
N GLU A 42 -1.23 19.86 21.06
CA GLU A 42 -0.04 19.56 20.28
C GLU A 42 -0.43 18.48 19.27
N PRO A 43 -0.68 18.85 17.99
CA PRO A 43 -1.29 17.90 17.05
C PRO A 43 -0.42 16.68 16.78
N GLY A 44 -1.03 15.50 16.77
CA GLY A 44 -0.40 14.31 16.22
C GLY A 44 -0.20 14.47 14.71
N LYS A 45 0.93 14.03 14.15
CA LYS A 45 1.29 14.37 12.77
C LYS A 45 1.94 13.26 11.98
N PHE A 46 1.57 13.18 10.70
CA PHE A 46 2.31 12.40 9.70
C PHE A 46 3.55 13.18 9.23
N VAL A 47 4.70 12.54 9.34
CA VAL A 47 6.00 13.08 8.92
C VAL A 47 6.64 12.19 7.86
N ARG A 48 7.63 12.73 7.14
CA ARG A 48 8.40 11.93 6.20
C ARG A 48 9.36 11.03 6.98
N GLY A 49 9.19 9.73 6.85
CA GLY A 49 10.07 8.74 7.45
C GLY A 49 11.47 8.71 6.82
N LEU A 50 12.47 8.28 7.58
CA LEU A 50 13.88 8.20 7.19
C LEU A 50 14.10 7.39 5.90
N TYR A 51 13.33 6.35 5.66
CA TYR A 51 13.42 5.48 4.48
C TYR A 51 12.43 5.84 3.36
N GLY A 52 11.89 7.08 3.37
CA GLY A 52 10.98 7.58 2.34
C GLY A 52 9.52 7.16 2.50
N GLY A 53 9.17 6.51 3.61
CA GLY A 53 7.80 6.23 4.04
C GLY A 53 7.14 7.44 4.69
N THR A 54 6.04 7.19 5.38
CA THR A 54 5.35 8.16 6.23
C THR A 54 5.26 7.57 7.63
N ASP A 55 5.86 8.23 8.60
CA ASP A 55 5.82 7.88 10.01
C ASP A 55 4.79 8.76 10.72
N TRP A 56 4.35 8.31 11.87
CA TRP A 56 3.46 9.07 12.74
C TRP A 56 4.20 9.50 14.00
N LEU A 57 3.99 10.74 14.41
CA LEU A 57 4.38 11.24 15.72
C LEU A 57 3.10 11.54 16.49
N ASP A 58 2.97 10.93 17.68
CA ASP A 58 1.85 11.15 18.56
C ASP A 58 1.81 12.62 18.97
N GLY A 59 0.60 13.13 19.14
CA GLY A 59 0.30 14.42 19.73
C GLY A 59 -0.32 14.25 21.10
N GLU A 60 -0.67 15.36 21.70
CA GLU A 60 -1.40 15.38 22.96
C GLU A 60 -2.28 16.62 23.07
N LYS A 61 -3.31 16.53 23.90
CA LYS A 61 -4.18 17.65 24.26
C LYS A 61 -4.60 17.57 25.71
N GLY A 62 -5.00 18.67 26.27
CA GLY A 62 -5.41 18.74 27.67
C GLY A 62 -5.47 20.16 28.16
N GLN A 63 -5.16 20.35 29.42
CA GLN A 63 -5.07 21.67 30.03
C GLN A 63 -3.62 21.96 30.45
N LYS A 64 -3.17 23.19 30.23
CA LYS A 64 -1.81 23.66 30.55
C LYS A 64 -1.88 24.94 31.35
N CYS A 65 -1.16 25.01 32.48
CA CYS A 65 -1.06 26.21 33.25
C CYS A 65 -0.34 27.33 32.47
N LYS A 66 -0.93 28.50 32.37
CA LYS A 66 -0.40 29.65 31.64
C LYS A 66 0.94 30.19 32.21
N ILE A 67 1.22 29.90 33.50
CA ILE A 67 2.39 30.44 34.19
C ILE A 67 3.51 29.40 34.24
N CYS A 68 3.26 28.19 34.81
CA CYS A 68 4.30 27.17 35.01
C CYS A 68 4.34 26.08 33.95
N GLY A 69 3.36 26.03 33.05
CA GLY A 69 3.31 25.02 32.02
C GLY A 69 2.89 23.64 32.50
N GLU A 70 2.52 23.48 33.78
CA GLU A 70 2.02 22.18 34.30
C GLU A 70 0.83 21.71 33.47
N LYS A 71 0.87 20.45 33.08
CA LYS A 71 -0.15 19.79 32.23
C LYS A 71 -1.05 18.90 33.08
N LYS A 72 -2.36 18.93 32.83
CA LYS A 72 -3.34 18.02 33.45
C LYS A 72 -4.38 17.55 32.44
N ASP A 73 -5.07 16.46 32.73
CA ASP A 73 -6.10 15.86 31.89
C ASP A 73 -5.58 15.56 30.47
N VAL A 74 -4.33 15.07 30.38
CA VAL A 74 -3.63 14.87 29.11
C VAL A 74 -4.18 13.62 28.39
N GLU A 75 -4.65 13.82 27.15
CA GLU A 75 -5.08 12.76 26.23
C GLU A 75 -4.07 12.67 25.07
N VAL A 76 -3.57 11.46 24.79
CA VAL A 76 -2.66 11.21 23.66
C VAL A 76 -3.46 11.16 22.35
N ILE A 77 -2.99 11.85 21.33
CA ILE A 77 -3.54 11.83 19.98
C ILE A 77 -2.80 10.79 19.16
N THR A 78 -3.36 9.58 19.07
CA THR A 78 -2.76 8.43 18.38
C THR A 78 -2.99 8.47 16.87
N CYS A 79 -2.21 7.64 16.13
CA CYS A 79 -2.28 7.55 14.68
C CYS A 79 -3.67 7.13 14.17
N PRO A 80 -4.32 7.94 13.31
CA PRO A 80 -5.60 7.57 12.75
C PRO A 80 -5.46 6.47 11.69
N ASN A 81 -6.43 5.56 11.64
CA ASN A 81 -6.55 4.60 10.55
C ASN A 81 -7.17 5.28 9.33
N VAL A 82 -6.54 5.14 8.16
CA VAL A 82 -7.01 5.72 6.91
C VAL A 82 -7.23 4.64 5.88
N ASN A 83 -8.47 4.45 5.47
CA ASN A 83 -8.88 3.44 4.51
C ASN A 83 -9.68 4.05 3.36
N LEU A 84 -9.67 3.36 2.22
CA LEU A 84 -10.59 3.64 1.13
C LEU A 84 -11.74 2.63 1.16
N SER A 85 -12.97 3.08 0.93
CA SER A 85 -14.13 2.18 0.83
C SER A 85 -13.95 1.11 -0.25
N LYS A 86 -13.09 1.40 -1.24
CA LYS A 86 -12.70 0.46 -2.29
C LYS A 86 -11.38 0.86 -2.92
N ASP A 87 -10.45 -0.07 -3.05
CA ASP A 87 -9.11 0.13 -3.60
C ASP A 87 -8.96 -0.33 -5.06
N SER A 88 -9.99 -0.97 -5.63
CA SER A 88 -9.93 -1.53 -6.99
C SER A 88 -11.26 -1.46 -7.72
N TYR A 89 -11.20 -1.07 -8.98
CA TYR A 89 -12.35 -0.96 -9.89
C TYR A 89 -12.03 -1.61 -11.23
N TYR A 90 -13.09 -1.98 -11.97
CA TYR A 90 -12.97 -2.31 -13.39
C TYR A 90 -13.44 -1.16 -14.25
N TYR A 91 -12.72 -0.94 -15.35
CA TYR A 91 -13.04 0.11 -16.32
C TYR A 91 -14.48 0.00 -16.84
N ASN A 92 -15.23 1.08 -16.74
CA ASN A 92 -16.59 1.21 -17.28
C ASN A 92 -16.84 2.58 -17.92
N GLY A 93 -15.79 3.38 -18.13
CA GLY A 93 -15.90 4.73 -18.71
C GLY A 93 -16.41 5.81 -17.76
N LYS A 94 -16.68 5.46 -16.49
CA LYS A 94 -17.16 6.40 -15.47
C LYS A 94 -16.07 6.71 -14.45
N GLN A 95 -16.04 7.94 -13.96
CA GLN A 95 -15.14 8.38 -12.89
C GLN A 95 -15.28 7.51 -11.62
N LYS A 96 -14.18 7.32 -10.91
CA LYS A 96 -14.13 6.59 -9.63
C LYS A 96 -13.68 7.52 -8.50
N THR A 97 -14.46 7.54 -7.44
CA THR A 97 -14.19 8.36 -6.26
C THR A 97 -14.51 7.50 -5.02
N PRO A 98 -13.56 6.64 -4.59
CA PRO A 98 -13.76 5.86 -3.37
C PRO A 98 -13.88 6.79 -2.16
N LYS A 99 -14.85 6.53 -1.28
CA LYS A 99 -14.96 7.28 -0.01
C LYS A 99 -13.71 7.00 0.83
N VAL A 100 -13.16 8.05 1.43
CA VAL A 100 -12.13 7.95 2.47
C VAL A 100 -12.84 7.70 3.80
N ILE A 101 -12.28 6.82 4.61
CA ILE A 101 -12.76 6.48 5.95
C ILE A 101 -11.57 6.64 6.87
N CYS A 102 -11.62 7.64 7.73
CA CYS A 102 -10.63 7.88 8.78
C CYS A 102 -11.27 7.56 10.13
N THR A 103 -10.56 6.78 10.97
CA THR A 103 -11.02 6.45 12.31
C THR A 103 -9.91 6.67 13.33
N LYS A 104 -10.28 7.04 14.54
CA LYS A 104 -9.40 6.95 15.71
C LYS A 104 -9.07 5.49 16.02
N GLU A 105 -8.16 5.26 16.93
CA GLU A 105 -7.79 3.91 17.38
C GLU A 105 -8.98 3.16 18.02
N ASN A 106 -9.82 3.87 18.76
CA ASN A 106 -11.04 3.32 19.38
C ASN A 106 -12.18 3.06 18.37
N GLY A 107 -11.99 3.37 17.10
CA GLY A 107 -12.96 3.14 16.03
C GLY A 107 -13.88 4.32 15.72
N ASP A 108 -13.84 5.40 16.48
CA ASP A 108 -14.63 6.62 16.21
C ASP A 108 -14.24 7.23 14.87
N LEU A 109 -15.23 7.70 14.12
CA LEU A 109 -15.01 8.34 12.83
C LEU A 109 -14.47 9.75 12.99
N LEU A 110 -13.45 10.09 12.22
CA LEU A 110 -13.04 11.45 11.96
C LEU A 110 -13.93 12.07 10.87
N VAL A 111 -14.13 13.39 10.96
CA VAL A 111 -15.07 14.16 10.15
C VAL A 111 -14.33 14.89 9.02
N GLU A 112 -14.68 14.61 7.76
CA GLU A 112 -14.17 15.35 6.61
C GLU A 112 -14.63 16.82 6.67
N GLY A 113 -13.68 17.76 6.47
CA GLY A 113 -13.90 19.20 6.62
C GLY A 113 -13.61 19.75 8.02
N VAL A 114 -13.47 18.88 9.03
CA VAL A 114 -13.13 19.24 10.41
C VAL A 114 -11.76 18.68 10.78
N ASP A 115 -11.59 17.37 10.67
CA ASP A 115 -10.36 16.66 11.06
C ASP A 115 -9.43 16.42 9.88
N TYR A 116 -9.98 16.37 8.66
CA TYR A 116 -9.20 16.16 7.44
C TYR A 116 -9.91 16.66 6.19
N THR A 117 -9.13 16.81 5.11
CA THR A 117 -9.63 17.05 3.75
C THR A 117 -9.10 15.99 2.80
N VAL A 118 -9.81 15.78 1.67
CA VAL A 118 -9.47 14.76 0.68
C VAL A 118 -9.22 15.42 -0.68
N GLU A 119 -8.06 15.08 -1.27
CA GLU A 119 -7.68 15.50 -2.62
C GLU A 119 -7.52 14.26 -3.52
N TYR A 120 -8.26 14.23 -4.63
CA TYR A 120 -8.14 13.19 -5.65
C TYR A 120 -7.36 13.70 -6.85
N VAL A 121 -6.34 12.97 -7.26
CA VAL A 121 -5.49 13.36 -8.39
C VAL A 121 -6.04 12.81 -9.71
N GLY A 122 -6.15 13.68 -10.73
CA GLY A 122 -6.55 13.34 -12.09
C GLY A 122 -8.03 13.01 -12.28
N GLU A 123 -8.40 12.64 -13.49
CA GLU A 123 -9.81 12.39 -13.88
C GLU A 123 -10.38 11.07 -13.32
N ARG A 124 -9.54 10.12 -12.98
CA ARG A 124 -9.92 8.83 -12.38
C ARG A 124 -10.94 8.02 -13.19
N ILE A 125 -10.83 8.11 -14.52
CA ILE A 125 -11.70 7.40 -15.48
C ILE A 125 -10.95 6.24 -16.13
N ASN A 126 -9.69 6.48 -16.51
CA ASN A 126 -8.88 5.58 -17.31
C ASN A 126 -8.28 4.42 -16.49
N VAL A 127 -7.88 3.36 -17.19
CA VAL A 127 -7.11 2.26 -16.58
C VAL A 127 -5.77 2.79 -16.10
N SER A 128 -5.62 2.91 -14.78
CA SER A 128 -4.42 3.41 -14.11
C SER A 128 -4.51 3.18 -12.60
N ARG A 129 -3.46 3.60 -11.88
CA ARG A 129 -3.45 3.76 -10.42
C ARG A 129 -3.57 5.25 -10.10
N TYR A 130 -4.41 5.57 -9.13
CA TYR A 130 -4.71 6.92 -8.73
C TYR A 130 -4.38 7.15 -7.28
N ARG A 131 -3.83 8.33 -7.00
CA ARG A 131 -3.51 8.78 -5.65
C ARG A 131 -4.71 9.54 -5.06
N VAL A 132 -4.94 9.29 -3.78
CA VAL A 132 -5.82 10.03 -2.90
C VAL A 132 -4.94 10.57 -1.78
N THR A 133 -4.88 11.88 -1.63
CA THR A 133 -4.14 12.54 -0.55
C THR A 133 -5.15 12.95 0.52
N VAL A 134 -4.92 12.50 1.75
CA VAL A 134 -5.70 12.90 2.94
C VAL A 134 -4.82 13.84 3.74
N ARG A 135 -5.27 15.09 3.90
CA ARG A 135 -4.59 16.12 4.67
C ARG A 135 -5.32 16.33 5.98
N PHE A 136 -4.60 16.21 7.05
CA PHE A 136 -5.11 16.32 8.41
C PHE A 136 -5.10 17.75 8.91
N MET A 137 -6.00 18.08 9.85
CA MET A 137 -6.19 19.37 10.48
C MET A 137 -6.78 19.21 11.89
N GLY A 138 -6.82 20.30 12.66
CA GLY A 138 -7.31 20.26 14.06
C GLY A 138 -6.33 19.51 14.97
N ASP A 139 -6.81 18.49 15.66
CA ASP A 139 -6.01 17.62 16.54
C ASP A 139 -4.94 16.83 15.78
N TYR A 140 -4.99 16.80 14.45
CA TYR A 140 -4.12 16.05 13.55
C TYR A 140 -3.40 16.98 12.59
N ALA A 141 -2.23 16.57 12.08
CA ALA A 141 -1.47 17.34 11.11
C ALA A 141 -0.76 16.45 10.06
N GLY A 142 -0.25 17.08 9.01
CA GLY A 142 0.44 16.42 7.93
C GLY A 142 -0.50 15.77 6.91
N TYR A 143 0.00 14.81 6.15
CA TYR A 143 -0.81 14.14 5.13
C TYR A 143 -0.36 12.70 4.90
N ILE A 144 -1.28 11.87 4.42
CA ILE A 144 -0.99 10.51 3.98
C ILE A 144 -1.57 10.26 2.58
N ASN A 145 -0.86 9.45 1.79
CA ASN A 145 -1.33 9.03 0.48
C ASN A 145 -1.93 7.63 0.53
N ARG A 146 -3.10 7.47 -0.07
CA ARG A 146 -3.73 6.19 -0.37
C ARG A 146 -3.86 6.03 -1.87
N TYR A 147 -4.05 4.81 -2.32
CA TYR A 147 -4.09 4.53 -3.74
C TYR A 147 -5.21 3.56 -4.06
N PHE A 148 -5.86 3.77 -5.21
CA PHE A 148 -6.75 2.79 -5.81
C PHE A 148 -6.40 2.59 -7.27
N SER A 149 -6.84 1.48 -7.86
CA SER A 149 -6.55 1.13 -9.24
C SER A 149 -7.82 0.92 -10.05
N ILE A 150 -7.80 1.34 -11.30
CA ILE A 150 -8.81 0.98 -12.31
C ILE A 150 -8.16 -0.03 -13.25
N PHE A 151 -8.66 -1.26 -13.24
CA PHE A 151 -8.19 -2.35 -14.09
C PHE A 151 -8.98 -2.45 -15.39
N PRO A 152 -8.41 -3.04 -16.47
CA PRO A 152 -9.18 -3.37 -17.67
C PRO A 152 -10.37 -4.27 -17.35
N LYS A 153 -11.39 -4.30 -18.24
CA LYS A 153 -12.57 -5.16 -18.06
C LYS A 153 -12.18 -6.65 -17.99
N LYS A 154 -12.88 -7.41 -17.13
CA LYS A 154 -12.75 -8.87 -17.05
C LYS A 154 -13.12 -9.54 -18.36
N VAL A 155 -12.50 -10.68 -18.62
CA VAL A 155 -12.78 -11.56 -19.75
C VAL A 155 -13.62 -12.74 -19.29
N LYS A 156 -14.66 -13.09 -20.06
CA LYS A 156 -15.43 -14.32 -19.85
C LYS A 156 -14.89 -15.41 -20.77
N ILE A 157 -14.31 -16.48 -20.20
CA ILE A 157 -13.94 -17.69 -20.94
C ILE A 157 -15.22 -18.34 -21.49
N LYS A 158 -15.23 -18.72 -22.75
CA LYS A 158 -16.30 -19.48 -23.41
C LYS A 158 -16.05 -20.98 -23.29
N SER A 159 -14.85 -21.41 -23.64
CA SER A 159 -14.48 -22.83 -23.56
C SER A 159 -13.01 -23.02 -23.28
N VAL A 160 -12.69 -24.12 -22.61
CA VAL A 160 -11.34 -24.67 -22.47
C VAL A 160 -11.42 -26.15 -22.83
N GLN A 161 -10.82 -26.53 -23.93
CA GLN A 161 -10.78 -27.90 -24.44
C GLN A 161 -9.37 -28.47 -24.27
N GLY A 162 -9.25 -29.57 -23.54
CA GLY A 162 -7.98 -30.31 -23.45
C GLY A 162 -7.59 -30.92 -24.79
N ILE A 163 -6.35 -30.72 -25.18
CA ILE A 163 -5.69 -31.34 -26.35
C ILE A 163 -4.41 -32.03 -25.90
N LYS A 164 -3.75 -32.76 -26.79
CA LYS A 164 -2.46 -33.38 -26.49
C LYS A 164 -1.46 -32.37 -26.00
N ASN A 165 -1.04 -32.49 -24.74
CA ASN A 165 -0.09 -31.60 -24.04
C ASN A 165 -0.51 -30.11 -23.98
N GLY A 166 -1.81 -29.82 -23.87
CA GLY A 166 -2.23 -28.42 -23.81
C GLY A 166 -3.73 -28.17 -23.84
N TYR A 167 -4.10 -26.96 -24.24
CA TYR A 167 -5.48 -26.51 -24.33
C TYR A 167 -5.74 -25.68 -25.58
N LYS A 168 -6.95 -25.86 -26.16
CA LYS A 168 -7.58 -24.86 -27.02
C LYS A 168 -8.56 -24.04 -26.19
N ILE A 169 -8.35 -22.73 -26.12
CA ILE A 169 -9.07 -21.83 -25.23
C ILE A 169 -9.79 -20.78 -26.06
N SER A 170 -11.06 -20.49 -25.74
CA SER A 170 -11.79 -19.39 -26.35
C SER A 170 -12.47 -18.51 -25.29
N TRP A 171 -12.67 -17.22 -25.62
CA TRP A 171 -13.26 -16.23 -24.72
C TRP A 171 -14.12 -15.22 -25.45
N LYS A 172 -14.91 -14.44 -24.68
CA LYS A 172 -15.68 -13.33 -25.23
C LYS A 172 -14.73 -12.16 -25.49
N LYS A 173 -14.85 -11.52 -26.68
CA LYS A 173 -14.11 -10.29 -26.98
C LYS A 173 -14.35 -9.25 -25.90
N SER A 174 -13.28 -8.65 -25.39
CA SER A 174 -13.37 -7.55 -24.43
C SER A 174 -13.54 -6.21 -25.15
N SER A 175 -13.90 -5.20 -24.38
CA SER A 175 -14.08 -3.81 -24.86
C SER A 175 -13.45 -2.82 -23.87
N GLY A 176 -13.29 -1.56 -24.30
CA GLY A 176 -12.72 -0.49 -23.48
C GLY A 176 -11.20 -0.46 -23.55
N GLN A 177 -10.57 -0.03 -22.47
CA GLN A 177 -9.13 0.21 -22.40
C GLN A 177 -8.35 -1.06 -22.06
N PHE A 178 -7.72 -1.66 -23.06
CA PHE A 178 -6.77 -2.79 -22.90
C PHE A 178 -5.86 -2.87 -24.13
N ASP A 179 -4.70 -3.52 -24.01
CA ASP A 179 -3.71 -3.66 -25.09
C ASP A 179 -3.64 -5.09 -25.63
N GLY A 180 -4.29 -6.03 -24.98
CA GLY A 180 -4.34 -7.42 -25.40
C GLY A 180 -4.85 -8.34 -24.33
N TYR A 181 -4.63 -9.64 -24.54
CA TYR A 181 -5.00 -10.70 -23.60
C TYR A 181 -3.77 -11.40 -23.05
N ARG A 182 -3.87 -11.89 -21.83
CA ARG A 182 -2.89 -12.74 -21.19
C ARG A 182 -3.58 -14.03 -20.77
N ILE A 183 -3.04 -15.17 -21.20
CA ILE A 183 -3.44 -16.49 -20.73
C ILE A 183 -2.40 -16.93 -19.73
N THR A 184 -2.81 -17.28 -18.53
CA THR A 184 -1.91 -17.82 -17.50
C THR A 184 -2.40 -19.19 -17.07
N ILE A 185 -1.49 -20.15 -17.06
CA ILE A 185 -1.73 -21.52 -16.64
C ILE A 185 -1.03 -21.72 -15.29
N TYR A 186 -1.76 -22.26 -14.33
CA TYR A 186 -1.24 -22.57 -13.00
C TYR A 186 -1.41 -24.05 -12.69
N ASP A 187 -0.38 -24.63 -12.11
CA ASP A 187 -0.36 -25.94 -11.48
C ASP A 187 -0.54 -25.81 -9.96
N GLY A 188 -0.92 -26.90 -9.29
CA GLY A 188 -1.08 -26.91 -7.84
C GLY A 188 -2.54 -26.85 -7.36
N ASN A 189 -2.72 -26.62 -6.08
CA ASN A 189 -4.03 -26.54 -5.44
C ASN A 189 -4.19 -25.19 -4.70
N TYR A 190 -5.07 -24.32 -5.20
CA TYR A 190 -5.28 -23.00 -4.58
C TYR A 190 -5.90 -23.04 -3.17
N LYS A 191 -6.50 -24.17 -2.79
CA LYS A 191 -7.07 -24.39 -1.46
C LYS A 191 -6.03 -24.89 -0.45
N ASP A 192 -4.91 -25.40 -0.94
CA ASP A 192 -3.86 -25.95 -0.11
C ASP A 192 -2.80 -24.86 0.16
N LYS A 193 -2.70 -24.43 1.40
CA LYS A 193 -1.71 -23.44 1.83
C LYS A 193 -0.27 -23.94 1.70
N ASN A 194 -0.07 -25.25 1.76
CA ASN A 194 1.24 -25.91 1.66
C ASN A 194 1.63 -26.23 0.21
N SER A 195 0.69 -26.13 -0.73
CA SER A 195 0.95 -26.35 -2.15
C SER A 195 0.46 -25.14 -2.97
N PRO A 196 1.16 -24.01 -2.90
CA PRO A 196 0.74 -22.78 -3.56
C PRO A 196 0.70 -22.96 -5.07
N LEU A 197 -0.21 -22.24 -5.72
CA LEU A 197 -0.32 -22.26 -7.18
C LEU A 197 0.98 -21.78 -7.84
N ASN A 198 1.60 -22.68 -8.61
CA ASN A 198 2.77 -22.38 -9.40
C ASN A 198 2.38 -21.97 -10.82
N ARG A 199 2.82 -20.79 -11.23
CA ARG A 199 2.64 -20.32 -12.60
C ARG A 199 3.50 -21.13 -13.56
N THR A 200 2.84 -22.00 -14.33
CA THR A 200 3.51 -22.93 -15.26
C THR A 200 3.78 -22.27 -16.60
N LYS A 201 2.84 -21.49 -17.12
CA LYS A 201 2.96 -20.88 -18.45
C LYS A 201 2.17 -19.59 -18.55
N THR A 202 2.74 -18.61 -19.28
CA THR A 202 2.06 -17.35 -19.64
C THR A 202 2.20 -17.10 -21.14
N VAL A 203 1.08 -16.77 -21.79
CA VAL A 203 1.01 -16.40 -23.20
C VAL A 203 0.40 -15.01 -23.31
N LYS A 204 1.12 -14.04 -23.87
CA LYS A 204 0.61 -12.69 -24.16
C LYS A 204 0.14 -12.63 -25.61
N ILE A 205 -1.06 -12.12 -25.84
CA ILE A 205 -1.72 -11.96 -27.13
C ILE A 205 -1.96 -10.47 -27.35
N LYS A 206 -1.21 -9.86 -28.26
CA LYS A 206 -1.31 -8.41 -28.57
C LYS A 206 -2.52 -8.09 -29.45
N ASN A 207 -3.04 -9.05 -30.20
CA ASN A 207 -4.19 -8.83 -31.08
C ASN A 207 -5.49 -8.76 -30.27
N LYS A 208 -6.04 -7.57 -30.11
CA LYS A 208 -7.30 -7.31 -29.40
C LYS A 208 -8.54 -7.94 -30.04
N LYS A 209 -8.47 -8.31 -31.32
CA LYS A 209 -9.57 -8.97 -32.03
C LYS A 209 -9.58 -10.48 -31.80
N GLN A 210 -8.46 -11.06 -31.39
CA GLN A 210 -8.32 -12.49 -31.16
C GLN A 210 -9.17 -12.94 -29.95
N THR A 211 -9.93 -14.02 -30.12
CA THR A 211 -10.82 -14.58 -29.09
C THR A 211 -10.58 -16.07 -28.84
N SER A 212 -9.50 -16.60 -29.39
CA SER A 212 -9.07 -17.98 -29.12
C SER A 212 -7.55 -18.12 -29.22
N ALA A 213 -7.00 -19.11 -28.53
CA ALA A 213 -5.60 -19.48 -28.62
C ALA A 213 -5.39 -20.95 -28.27
N THR A 214 -4.30 -21.50 -28.80
CA THR A 214 -3.82 -22.85 -28.42
C THR A 214 -2.57 -22.68 -27.56
N VAL A 215 -2.58 -23.28 -26.39
CA VAL A 215 -1.44 -23.34 -25.46
C VAL A 215 -0.96 -24.76 -25.41
N LYS A 216 0.30 -25.01 -25.81
CA LYS A 216 0.96 -26.33 -25.82
C LYS A 216 2.14 -26.35 -24.82
N GLY A 217 2.77 -27.52 -24.64
CA GLY A 217 3.94 -27.72 -23.80
C GLY A 217 3.57 -27.86 -22.31
N LEU A 218 2.43 -28.48 -22.03
CA LEU A 218 1.99 -28.87 -20.69
C LEU A 218 2.13 -30.38 -20.51
N LYS A 219 2.12 -30.85 -19.26
CA LYS A 219 2.11 -32.29 -18.96
C LYS A 219 0.83 -32.92 -19.52
N ARG A 220 0.94 -34.16 -20.03
CA ARG A 220 -0.19 -34.94 -20.53
C ARG A 220 -1.01 -35.49 -19.37
N ASN A 221 -2.32 -35.64 -19.56
CA ASN A 221 -3.25 -36.19 -18.56
C ASN A 221 -3.20 -35.46 -17.19
N HIS A 222 -2.82 -34.16 -17.17
CA HIS A 222 -2.66 -33.37 -15.96
C HIS A 222 -3.72 -32.25 -15.87
N LYS A 223 -4.08 -31.86 -14.66
CA LYS A 223 -5.05 -30.80 -14.42
C LYS A 223 -4.37 -29.46 -14.11
N TYR A 224 -4.82 -28.40 -14.76
CA TYR A 224 -4.35 -27.03 -14.55
C TYR A 224 -5.49 -26.05 -14.40
N TYR A 225 -5.22 -24.92 -13.74
CA TYR A 225 -6.09 -23.75 -13.77
C TYR A 225 -5.72 -22.88 -14.97
N VAL A 226 -6.75 -22.45 -15.69
CA VAL A 226 -6.60 -21.61 -16.89
C VAL A 226 -7.26 -20.27 -16.64
N PHE A 227 -6.50 -19.20 -16.74
CA PHE A 227 -6.97 -17.82 -16.63
C PHE A 227 -6.79 -17.09 -17.95
N VAL A 228 -7.80 -16.32 -18.34
CA VAL A 228 -7.71 -15.39 -19.46
C VAL A 228 -8.10 -14.02 -18.95
N GLU A 229 -7.21 -13.08 -19.12
CA GLU A 229 -7.41 -11.72 -18.66
C GLU A 229 -7.02 -10.69 -19.73
N THR A 230 -7.61 -9.51 -19.71
CA THR A 230 -7.12 -8.36 -20.45
C THR A 230 -5.97 -7.72 -19.70
N TYR A 231 -5.03 -7.14 -20.42
CA TYR A 231 -3.98 -6.30 -19.83
C TYR A 231 -3.88 -4.96 -20.55
N LYS A 232 -3.38 -3.96 -19.85
CA LYS A 232 -2.97 -2.65 -20.38
C LYS A 232 -1.58 -2.33 -19.85
N LYS A 233 -0.70 -1.82 -20.70
CA LYS A 233 0.63 -1.34 -20.28
C LYS A 233 0.45 -0.22 -19.25
N ALA A 234 1.20 -0.30 -18.18
CA ALA A 234 1.22 0.75 -17.18
C ALA A 234 1.97 2.00 -17.71
N PRO A 235 1.65 3.20 -17.25
CA PRO A 235 2.43 4.40 -17.49
C PRO A 235 3.91 4.24 -17.06
N LEU A 236 4.83 5.00 -17.67
CA LEU A 236 6.27 4.85 -17.42
C LEU A 236 6.68 5.11 -15.97
N ASP A 237 6.06 6.10 -15.34
CA ASP A 237 6.27 6.46 -13.95
C ASP A 237 5.87 5.33 -12.99
N TYR A 238 4.79 4.64 -13.29
CA TYR A 238 4.32 3.49 -12.52
C TYR A 238 5.22 2.26 -12.71
N ARG A 239 5.71 2.00 -13.94
CA ARG A 239 6.53 0.82 -14.28
C ARG A 239 7.84 0.73 -13.52
N LYS A 240 8.45 1.88 -13.19
CA LYS A 240 9.73 1.94 -12.47
C LYS A 240 9.69 1.31 -11.06
N LYS A 241 8.51 1.24 -10.45
CA LYS A 241 8.33 0.78 -9.05
C LYS A 241 7.41 -0.43 -8.89
N ASN A 242 6.70 -0.85 -9.96
CA ASN A 242 5.62 -1.83 -9.87
C ASN A 242 5.62 -2.76 -11.10
N SER A 243 4.46 -3.36 -11.38
CA SER A 243 4.25 -4.19 -12.57
C SER A 243 4.19 -3.35 -13.86
N ASP A 244 4.75 -3.88 -14.94
CA ASP A 244 4.70 -3.27 -16.28
C ASP A 244 3.29 -3.18 -16.88
N THR A 245 2.31 -3.84 -16.28
CA THR A 245 0.94 -3.92 -16.81
C THR A 245 -0.11 -3.90 -15.72
N PHE A 246 -1.23 -3.22 -16.01
CA PHE A 246 -2.49 -3.46 -15.32
C PHE A 246 -3.22 -4.63 -15.97
N SER A 247 -3.74 -5.57 -15.20
CA SER A 247 -4.48 -6.70 -15.74
C SER A 247 -5.86 -6.82 -15.07
N SER A 248 -6.84 -7.36 -15.81
CA SER A 248 -8.18 -7.59 -15.29
C SER A 248 -8.24 -8.64 -14.15
N GLY A 249 -7.15 -9.38 -13.93
CA GLY A 249 -6.99 -10.27 -12.78
C GLY A 249 -6.61 -9.52 -11.50
N GLY A 250 -5.91 -8.38 -11.62
CA GLY A 250 -5.47 -7.57 -10.48
C GLY A 250 -4.82 -8.40 -9.36
N TYR A 251 -4.88 -7.90 -8.13
CA TYR A 251 -4.47 -8.64 -6.94
C TYR A 251 -5.50 -9.69 -6.49
N ASP A 252 -6.73 -9.65 -7.04
CA ASP A 252 -7.84 -10.54 -6.68
C ASP A 252 -8.13 -11.61 -7.73
N LEU A 253 -7.12 -12.04 -8.50
CA LEU A 253 -7.28 -13.03 -9.56
C LEU A 253 -8.07 -14.25 -9.08
N PHE A 254 -7.77 -14.73 -7.88
CA PHE A 254 -8.37 -15.93 -7.30
C PHE A 254 -9.69 -15.71 -6.57
N LYS A 255 -10.00 -14.48 -6.16
CA LYS A 255 -11.26 -14.17 -5.46
C LYS A 255 -12.45 -13.96 -6.41
N THR A 256 -12.19 -13.68 -7.68
CA THR A 256 -13.20 -13.14 -8.59
C THR A 256 -13.54 -14.01 -9.80
N LEU A 257 -12.84 -15.11 -10.01
CA LEU A 257 -13.05 -16.03 -11.12
C LEU A 257 -13.53 -17.40 -10.61
N PRO A 258 -14.44 -18.07 -11.32
CA PRO A 258 -14.76 -19.46 -11.00
C PRO A 258 -13.50 -20.29 -11.19
N ILE A 259 -12.93 -20.77 -10.08
CA ILE A 259 -11.70 -21.52 -10.06
C ILE A 259 -12.02 -22.95 -10.52
N LYS A 260 -11.79 -23.22 -11.79
CA LYS A 260 -12.02 -24.52 -12.39
C LYS A 260 -10.73 -25.09 -12.95
N GLN A 261 -10.46 -26.33 -12.62
CA GLN A 261 -9.40 -27.09 -13.23
C GLN A 261 -9.86 -27.73 -14.54
N TYR A 262 -8.97 -27.79 -15.50
CA TYR A 262 -9.18 -28.47 -16.78
C TYR A 262 -8.10 -29.53 -16.98
N LYS A 263 -8.46 -30.69 -17.57
CA LYS A 263 -7.52 -31.78 -17.84
C LYS A 263 -6.98 -31.68 -19.26
N THR A 264 -5.66 -31.84 -19.44
CA THR A 264 -5.02 -32.03 -20.76
C THR A 264 -5.28 -33.47 -21.27
N LYS A 265 -5.16 -33.67 -22.56
CA LYS A 265 -5.16 -35.00 -23.19
C LYS A 265 -3.75 -35.47 -23.44
#